data_c1068f670e4f3f64df473abbf31f2ba4
#
_entry.id   c1068f670e4f3f64df473abbf31f2ba4
#
_cell.length_a   1.000
_cell.length_b   1.000
_cell.length_c   1.000
_cell.angle_alpha   90.00
_cell.angle_beta   90.00
_cell.angle_gamma   90.00
#
_symmetry.space_group_name_H-M   'P 1'
#
loop_
_entity.id
_entity.type
_entity.pdbx_description
1 polymer ?
#
loop_
_entity_poly.entity_id
_entity_poly.type
_entity_poly.pdbx_seq_one_letter_code
_entity_poly.pdbx_strand_id
1 'polypeptide(L)'
;MPSSTSLVRELRNISEKRGLVIASTADIHSPKHLEELRKAVKKVRERPDLVLLAGDLINKGKVDWYAPTIETISKLEAERIIAIFGNEEYDETHDMLKEEFGDIVTFLDDESIKLEIKGVSLGVVGTKGSLEQPTTWQERNIPGIREVYEKRVKKVEKLLMELDSDIKILLMHYSPTFKTLFGEYRNIWPQLGHRGYEKVIEIARPDLVIHAHAHNGSKRAVLWNIEILNVSFPLWREIVVVKLSKRADLEQYF
;
A
#
# COMPACT_ATOMS: atom_id res chain seq x y z
N MET A 1 37.59 19.75 19.79
CA MET A 1 36.78 18.52 19.72
C MET A 1 35.31 18.95 19.85
N PRO A 2 34.44 18.66 18.90
CA PRO A 2 33.03 18.97 19.06
C PRO A 2 32.47 18.19 20.28
N SER A 3 31.61 18.83 21.07
CA SER A 3 31.01 18.21 22.23
C SER A 3 30.11 17.04 21.82
N SER A 4 30.02 16.00 22.65
CA SER A 4 29.15 14.85 22.40
C SER A 4 27.68 15.25 22.09
N THR A 5 27.22 16.36 22.66
CA THR A 5 25.89 16.96 22.43
C THR A 5 25.74 17.54 21.02
N SER A 6 26.83 18.09 20.44
CA SER A 6 26.84 18.59 19.05
C SER A 6 26.75 17.44 18.04
N LEU A 7 27.49 16.35 18.28
CA LEU A 7 27.48 15.16 17.44
C LEU A 7 26.12 14.45 17.45
N VAL A 8 25.50 14.31 18.63
CA VAL A 8 24.15 13.70 18.77
C VAL A 8 23.09 14.57 18.07
N ARG A 9 23.22 15.90 18.13
CA ARG A 9 22.31 16.83 17.45
C ARG A 9 22.49 16.78 15.93
N GLU A 10 23.74 16.63 15.47
CA GLU A 10 24.05 16.49 14.04
C GLU A 10 23.58 15.13 13.48
N LEU A 11 23.77 14.04 14.21
CA LEU A 11 23.27 12.71 13.88
C LEU A 11 21.74 12.65 13.91
N ARG A 12 21.09 13.31 14.85
CA ARG A 12 19.62 13.47 14.87
C ARG A 12 19.10 14.26 13.67
N ASN A 13 19.76 15.36 13.31
CA ASN A 13 19.43 16.16 12.13
C ASN A 13 19.67 15.39 10.81
N ILE A 14 20.66 14.49 10.75
CA ILE A 14 20.93 13.62 9.61
C ILE A 14 19.85 12.53 9.51
N SER A 15 19.41 11.96 10.62
CA SER A 15 18.33 10.96 10.68
C SER A 15 16.97 11.58 10.31
N GLU A 16 16.66 12.78 10.81
CA GLU A 16 15.43 13.51 10.46
C GLU A 16 15.41 13.99 9.00
N LYS A 17 16.58 14.23 8.39
CA LYS A 17 16.70 14.61 6.96
C LYS A 17 16.52 13.45 5.98
N ARG A 18 16.51 12.20 6.43
CA ARG A 18 16.43 11.00 5.56
C ARG A 18 15.07 10.30 5.57
N GLY A 19 14.07 10.85 6.24
CA GLY A 19 12.71 10.31 6.23
C GLY A 19 12.06 10.44 4.87
N LEU A 20 11.48 9.33 4.37
CA LEU A 20 10.69 9.31 3.14
C LEU A 20 9.27 9.76 3.45
N VAL A 21 8.75 10.68 2.66
CA VAL A 21 7.35 11.12 2.69
C VAL A 21 6.56 10.27 1.71
N ILE A 22 5.65 9.47 2.21
CA ILE A 22 4.83 8.56 1.42
C ILE A 22 3.38 9.01 1.50
N ALA A 23 2.77 9.27 0.34
CA ALA A 23 1.34 9.52 0.22
C ALA A 23 0.63 8.26 -0.27
N SER A 24 -0.53 7.92 0.30
CA SER A 24 -1.25 6.71 -0.07
C SER A 24 -2.74 6.95 -0.14
N THR A 25 -3.40 6.28 -1.07
CA THR A 25 -4.87 6.25 -1.20
C THR A 25 -5.32 5.02 -1.99
N ALA A 26 -6.61 4.74 -1.96
CA ALA A 26 -7.26 3.65 -2.68
C ALA A 26 -8.77 3.87 -2.74
N ASP A 27 -9.51 2.97 -3.39
CA ASP A 27 -10.99 2.94 -3.38
C ASP A 27 -11.62 4.26 -3.85
N ILE A 28 -11.00 4.88 -4.86
CA ILE A 28 -11.54 6.10 -5.48
C ILE A 28 -12.83 5.79 -6.24
N HIS A 29 -12.90 4.56 -6.80
CA HIS A 29 -14.03 4.12 -7.60
C HIS A 29 -14.49 5.19 -8.60
N SER A 30 -13.52 5.80 -9.29
CA SER A 30 -13.83 6.86 -10.24
C SER A 30 -14.89 6.46 -11.23
N PRO A 31 -15.87 7.36 -11.51
CA PRO A 31 -15.91 8.78 -11.15
C PRO A 31 -16.47 9.09 -9.75
N LYS A 32 -16.89 8.11 -8.96
CA LYS A 32 -17.67 8.29 -7.72
C LYS A 32 -17.04 9.28 -6.73
N HIS A 33 -15.75 9.15 -6.47
CA HIS A 33 -15.02 10.00 -5.51
C HIS A 33 -13.95 10.89 -6.17
N LEU A 34 -13.95 11.03 -7.50
CA LEU A 34 -12.92 11.79 -8.23
C LEU A 34 -12.89 13.26 -7.83
N GLU A 35 -14.05 13.91 -7.68
CA GLU A 35 -14.11 15.32 -7.28
C GLU A 35 -13.62 15.55 -5.84
N GLU A 36 -13.90 14.59 -4.95
CA GLU A 36 -13.40 14.63 -3.57
C GLU A 36 -11.88 14.40 -3.55
N LEU A 37 -11.36 13.50 -4.39
CA LEU A 37 -9.94 13.27 -4.58
C LEU A 37 -9.22 14.54 -5.05
N ARG A 38 -9.77 15.28 -6.03
CA ARG A 38 -9.24 16.56 -6.49
C ARG A 38 -9.10 17.59 -5.37
N LYS A 39 -10.05 17.59 -4.42
CA LYS A 39 -10.00 18.46 -3.24
C LYS A 39 -8.97 17.97 -2.22
N ALA A 40 -8.87 16.64 -2.03
CA ALA A 40 -7.92 16.03 -1.09
C ALA A 40 -6.46 16.24 -1.53
N VAL A 41 -6.16 16.06 -2.81
CA VAL A 41 -4.82 16.31 -3.36
C VAL A 41 -4.35 17.74 -3.11
N LYS A 42 -5.23 18.75 -3.27
CA LYS A 42 -4.91 20.16 -2.98
C LYS A 42 -4.59 20.46 -1.51
N LYS A 43 -5.00 19.59 -0.59
CA LYS A 43 -4.74 19.75 0.85
C LYS A 43 -3.40 19.18 1.29
N VAL A 44 -2.77 18.34 0.47
CA VAL A 44 -1.45 17.78 0.77
C VAL A 44 -0.42 18.92 0.71
N ARG A 45 0.24 19.18 1.86
CA ARG A 45 1.15 20.33 2.01
C ARG A 45 2.58 20.00 1.66
N GLU A 46 2.99 18.78 1.91
CA GLU A 46 4.36 18.30 1.71
C GLU A 46 4.40 17.45 0.45
N ARG A 47 5.27 17.77 -0.49
CA ARG A 47 5.48 16.96 -1.69
C ARG A 47 5.95 15.56 -1.29
N PRO A 48 5.21 14.49 -1.63
CA PRO A 48 5.63 13.14 -1.32
C PRO A 48 6.80 12.70 -2.20
N ASP A 49 7.64 11.83 -1.65
CA ASP A 49 8.70 11.17 -2.41
C ASP A 49 8.11 10.01 -3.22
N LEU A 50 7.10 9.34 -2.65
CA LEU A 50 6.44 8.19 -3.23
C LEU A 50 4.93 8.29 -3.04
N VAL A 51 4.18 7.91 -4.06
CA VAL A 51 2.74 7.66 -3.97
C VAL A 51 2.48 6.16 -4.09
N LEU A 52 1.70 5.61 -3.16
CA LEU A 52 1.26 4.23 -3.15
C LEU A 52 -0.26 4.15 -3.33
N LEU A 53 -0.70 3.48 -4.38
CA LEU A 53 -2.10 3.32 -4.74
C LEU A 53 -2.53 1.87 -4.51
N ALA A 54 -3.40 1.67 -3.52
CA ALA A 54 -3.77 0.33 -3.06
C ALA A 54 -5.03 -0.25 -3.75
N GLY A 55 -5.22 0.07 -5.05
CA GLY A 55 -6.27 -0.50 -5.90
C GLY A 55 -7.63 0.19 -5.82
N ASP A 56 -8.57 -0.29 -6.61
CA ASP A 56 -9.93 0.23 -6.78
C ASP A 56 -9.97 1.74 -7.11
N LEU A 57 -9.08 2.15 -8.03
CA LEU A 57 -9.04 3.53 -8.52
C LEU A 57 -10.23 3.84 -9.44
N ILE A 58 -10.70 2.85 -10.18
CA ILE A 58 -11.86 2.93 -11.06
C ILE A 58 -13.01 2.06 -10.53
N ASN A 59 -14.19 2.25 -11.07
CA ASN A 59 -15.38 1.49 -10.69
C ASN A 59 -15.77 0.51 -11.80
N LYS A 60 -15.87 -0.78 -11.51
CA LYS A 60 -16.40 -1.83 -12.39
C LYS A 60 -15.71 -1.87 -13.76
N GLY A 61 -14.38 -1.89 -13.78
CA GLY A 61 -13.58 -1.99 -14.99
C GLY A 61 -13.71 -0.80 -15.97
N LYS A 62 -14.22 0.36 -15.52
CA LYS A 62 -14.40 1.54 -16.37
C LYS A 62 -13.06 2.25 -16.59
N VAL A 63 -12.25 1.72 -17.48
CA VAL A 63 -10.87 2.16 -17.77
C VAL A 63 -10.76 3.63 -18.18
N ASP A 64 -11.78 4.20 -18.86
CA ASP A 64 -11.81 5.63 -19.25
C ASP A 64 -11.61 6.58 -18.06
N TRP A 65 -11.90 6.13 -16.84
CA TRP A 65 -11.74 6.91 -15.62
C TRP A 65 -10.36 6.79 -14.98
N TYR A 66 -9.49 5.92 -15.53
CA TYR A 66 -8.13 5.76 -14.99
C TYR A 66 -7.28 7.01 -15.27
N ALA A 67 -7.27 7.52 -16.52
CA ALA A 67 -6.55 8.72 -16.91
C ALA A 67 -6.89 9.94 -16.02
N PRO A 68 -8.15 10.39 -15.86
CA PRO A 68 -8.46 11.55 -15.02
C PRO A 68 -8.13 11.30 -13.53
N THR A 69 -8.08 10.05 -13.08
CA THR A 69 -7.67 9.70 -11.71
C THR A 69 -6.16 9.85 -11.54
N ILE A 70 -5.37 9.29 -12.46
CA ILE A 70 -3.90 9.42 -12.44
C ILE A 70 -3.45 10.87 -12.67
N GLU A 71 -4.08 11.60 -13.57
CA GLU A 71 -3.83 13.05 -13.73
C GLU A 71 -4.03 13.84 -12.43
N THR A 72 -5.05 13.44 -11.65
CA THR A 72 -5.32 14.07 -10.35
C THR A 72 -4.24 13.73 -9.34
N ILE A 73 -3.83 12.47 -9.25
CA ILE A 73 -2.77 11.97 -8.36
C ILE A 73 -1.40 12.58 -8.73
N SER A 74 -1.10 12.71 -10.02
CA SER A 74 0.16 13.26 -10.52
C SER A 74 0.41 14.70 -10.08
N LYS A 75 -0.63 15.45 -9.69
CA LYS A 75 -0.49 16.78 -9.08
C LYS A 75 0.17 16.79 -7.72
N LEU A 76 0.38 15.64 -7.10
CA LEU A 76 1.22 15.50 -5.91
C LEU A 76 2.72 15.64 -6.24
N GLU A 77 3.10 15.56 -7.53
CA GLU A 77 4.47 15.71 -8.03
C GLU A 77 5.48 14.77 -7.34
N ALA A 78 5.05 13.58 -6.96
CA ALA A 78 5.92 12.57 -6.36
C ALA A 78 7.01 12.13 -7.34
N GLU A 79 8.13 11.64 -6.82
CA GLU A 79 9.22 11.10 -7.63
C GLU A 79 8.80 9.80 -8.32
N ARG A 80 7.97 8.98 -7.63
CA ARG A 80 7.45 7.71 -8.13
C ARG A 80 6.00 7.51 -7.71
N ILE A 81 5.24 6.83 -8.57
CA ILE A 81 3.90 6.32 -8.29
C ILE A 81 3.94 4.81 -8.47
N ILE A 82 3.56 4.07 -7.43
CA ILE A 82 3.40 2.61 -7.48
C ILE A 82 1.93 2.30 -7.23
N ALA A 83 1.36 1.44 -8.05
CA ALA A 83 -0.01 0.97 -7.91
C ALA A 83 -0.09 -0.55 -7.88
N ILE A 84 -1.10 -1.04 -7.20
CA ILE A 84 -1.60 -2.40 -7.34
C ILE A 84 -3.02 -2.37 -7.87
N PHE A 85 -3.50 -3.48 -8.39
CA PHE A 85 -4.90 -3.63 -8.78
C PHE A 85 -5.77 -4.04 -7.59
N GLY A 86 -6.99 -3.49 -7.52
CA GLY A 86 -8.04 -3.95 -6.63
C GLY A 86 -9.00 -4.92 -7.32
N ASN A 87 -10.19 -5.11 -6.79
CA ASN A 87 -11.19 -5.98 -7.40
C ASN A 87 -12.05 -5.28 -8.46
N GLU A 88 -12.03 -3.97 -8.50
CA GLU A 88 -12.75 -3.17 -9.48
C GLU A 88 -11.91 -2.88 -10.75
N GLU A 89 -10.58 -3.06 -10.71
CA GLU A 89 -9.76 -3.24 -11.89
C GLU A 89 -9.82 -4.73 -12.28
N TYR A 90 -10.65 -5.04 -13.30
CA TYR A 90 -10.82 -6.42 -13.75
C TYR A 90 -9.57 -6.96 -14.43
N ASP A 91 -9.26 -8.23 -14.22
CA ASP A 91 -8.00 -8.85 -14.68
C ASP A 91 -7.79 -8.67 -16.20
N GLU A 92 -8.86 -8.68 -17.00
CA GLU A 92 -8.81 -8.44 -18.44
C GLU A 92 -8.39 -7.01 -18.84
N THR A 93 -8.39 -6.07 -17.89
CA THR A 93 -7.98 -4.67 -18.16
C THR A 93 -6.54 -4.38 -17.74
N HIS A 94 -5.89 -5.28 -17.01
CA HIS A 94 -4.57 -5.05 -16.43
C HIS A 94 -3.49 -4.74 -17.46
N ASP A 95 -3.43 -5.53 -18.54
CA ASP A 95 -2.40 -5.34 -19.58
C ASP A 95 -2.57 -3.99 -20.28
N MET A 96 -3.81 -3.61 -20.59
CA MET A 96 -4.10 -2.30 -21.19
C MET A 96 -3.71 -1.15 -20.26
N LEU A 97 -4.02 -1.24 -18.96
CA LEU A 97 -3.64 -0.22 -17.98
C LEU A 97 -2.11 -0.12 -17.82
N LYS A 98 -1.41 -1.26 -17.84
CA LYS A 98 0.05 -1.29 -17.80
C LYS A 98 0.67 -0.68 -19.06
N GLU A 99 0.10 -0.95 -20.23
CA GLU A 99 0.57 -0.39 -21.52
C GLU A 99 0.35 1.12 -21.59
N GLU A 100 -0.84 1.60 -21.18
CA GLU A 100 -1.21 3.01 -21.29
C GLU A 100 -0.53 3.89 -20.23
N PHE A 101 -0.37 3.39 -19.00
CA PHE A 101 0.12 4.19 -17.86
C PHE A 101 1.47 3.76 -17.31
N GLY A 102 2.12 2.75 -17.87
CA GLY A 102 3.39 2.19 -17.35
C GLY A 102 4.57 3.17 -17.31
N ASP A 103 4.54 4.23 -18.13
CA ASP A 103 5.54 5.30 -18.09
C ASP A 103 5.38 6.21 -16.87
N ILE A 104 4.19 6.28 -16.27
CA ILE A 104 3.85 7.15 -15.14
C ILE A 104 3.72 6.35 -13.85
N VAL A 105 3.14 5.14 -13.93
CA VAL A 105 2.79 4.29 -12.80
C VAL A 105 3.51 2.95 -12.90
N THR A 106 4.25 2.59 -11.86
CA THR A 106 4.77 1.23 -11.72
C THR A 106 3.69 0.33 -11.12
N PHE A 107 3.21 -0.63 -11.89
CA PHE A 107 2.22 -1.61 -11.41
C PHE A 107 2.92 -2.82 -10.82
N LEU A 108 2.44 -3.26 -9.64
CA LEU A 108 2.86 -4.51 -9.01
C LEU A 108 1.65 -5.44 -8.89
N ASP A 109 1.79 -6.65 -9.39
CA ASP A 109 0.75 -7.69 -9.37
C ASP A 109 1.34 -9.01 -8.87
N ASP A 110 1.33 -9.18 -7.55
CA ASP A 110 2.09 -10.23 -6.85
C ASP A 110 3.60 -10.16 -7.18
N GLU A 111 4.15 -8.95 -7.14
CA GLU A 111 5.53 -8.62 -7.52
C GLU A 111 6.20 -7.73 -6.47
N SER A 112 7.52 -7.60 -6.57
CA SER A 112 8.28 -6.68 -5.74
C SER A 112 9.17 -5.77 -6.58
N ILE A 113 9.43 -4.58 -6.07
CA ILE A 113 10.39 -3.64 -6.64
C ILE A 113 11.31 -3.11 -5.55
N LYS A 114 12.57 -2.86 -5.92
CA LYS A 114 13.54 -2.16 -5.09
C LYS A 114 13.88 -0.83 -5.76
N LEU A 115 13.79 0.25 -5.00
CA LEU A 115 14.03 1.62 -5.43
C LEU A 115 15.07 2.26 -4.52
N GLU A 116 15.76 3.25 -5.03
CA GLU A 116 16.58 4.16 -4.22
C GLU A 116 15.97 5.56 -4.27
N ILE A 117 15.54 6.08 -3.12
CA ILE A 117 14.93 7.39 -2.98
C ILE A 117 15.67 8.14 -1.87
N LYS A 118 16.25 9.29 -2.18
CA LYS A 118 17.05 10.11 -1.23
C LYS A 118 18.17 9.34 -0.52
N GLY A 119 18.78 8.34 -1.20
CA GLY A 119 19.84 7.50 -0.65
C GLY A 119 19.35 6.47 0.38
N VAL A 120 18.06 6.15 0.37
CA VAL A 120 17.44 5.07 1.14
C VAL A 120 16.97 3.99 0.19
N SER A 121 17.40 2.74 0.43
CA SER A 121 16.91 1.57 -0.31
C SER A 121 15.53 1.21 0.20
N LEU A 122 14.51 1.36 -0.65
CA LEU A 122 13.11 1.07 -0.37
C LEU A 122 12.66 -0.13 -1.19
N GLY A 123 12.14 -1.15 -0.52
CA GLY A 123 11.48 -2.28 -1.14
C GLY A 123 9.97 -2.22 -0.98
N VAL A 124 9.24 -2.48 -2.05
CA VAL A 124 7.77 -2.58 -2.03
C VAL A 124 7.37 -3.92 -2.61
N VAL A 125 6.59 -4.69 -1.85
CA VAL A 125 5.86 -5.85 -2.35
C VAL A 125 4.43 -5.42 -2.58
N GLY A 126 3.93 -5.57 -3.81
CA GLY A 126 2.57 -5.21 -4.21
C GLY A 126 1.73 -6.44 -4.57
N THR A 127 0.50 -6.50 -4.05
CA THR A 127 -0.43 -7.61 -4.28
C THR A 127 -1.88 -7.16 -4.13
N LYS A 128 -2.79 -7.77 -4.90
CA LYS A 128 -4.24 -7.67 -4.62
C LYS A 128 -4.57 -8.27 -3.25
N GLY A 129 -3.78 -9.23 -2.79
CA GLY A 129 -4.04 -10.00 -1.58
C GLY A 129 -5.02 -11.15 -1.79
N SER A 130 -5.49 -11.70 -0.69
CA SER A 130 -6.37 -12.87 -0.66
C SER A 130 -7.52 -12.68 0.31
N LEU A 131 -8.59 -13.46 0.11
CA LEU A 131 -9.72 -13.54 1.03
C LEU A 131 -9.71 -14.91 1.74
N GLU A 132 -10.02 -14.95 3.04
CA GLU A 132 -10.20 -16.24 3.74
C GLU A 132 -11.36 -17.04 3.16
N GLN A 133 -12.40 -16.32 2.77
CA GLN A 133 -13.55 -16.89 2.09
C GLN A 133 -13.79 -16.12 0.79
N PRO A 134 -13.61 -16.73 -0.38
CA PRO A 134 -13.99 -16.13 -1.64
C PRO A 134 -15.48 -15.72 -1.63
N THR A 135 -15.81 -14.68 -2.37
CA THR A 135 -17.22 -14.33 -2.56
C THR A 135 -17.93 -15.43 -3.35
N THR A 136 -19.25 -15.52 -3.22
CA THR A 136 -20.06 -16.48 -3.97
C THR A 136 -19.87 -16.35 -5.49
N TRP A 137 -19.63 -15.13 -5.97
CA TRP A 137 -19.34 -14.88 -7.37
C TRP A 137 -17.98 -15.47 -7.77
N GLN A 138 -16.94 -15.24 -6.99
CA GLN A 138 -15.59 -15.76 -7.24
C GLN A 138 -15.57 -17.29 -7.23
N GLU A 139 -16.23 -17.93 -6.26
CA GLU A 139 -16.33 -19.40 -6.20
C GLU A 139 -17.02 -20.01 -7.44
N ARG A 140 -18.00 -19.31 -8.01
CA ARG A 140 -18.72 -19.77 -9.20
C ARG A 140 -17.98 -19.51 -10.50
N ASN A 141 -17.22 -18.42 -10.59
CA ASN A 141 -16.68 -17.93 -11.85
C ASN A 141 -15.16 -18.09 -11.98
N ILE A 142 -14.44 -18.33 -10.87
CA ILE A 142 -12.97 -18.48 -10.88
C ILE A 142 -12.60 -19.88 -10.38
N PRO A 143 -12.35 -20.84 -11.29
CA PRO A 143 -11.94 -22.20 -10.88
C PRO A 143 -10.70 -22.18 -10.00
N GLY A 144 -10.72 -22.89 -8.88
CA GLY A 144 -9.57 -23.02 -7.99
C GLY A 144 -9.21 -21.76 -7.20
N ILE A 145 -10.10 -20.78 -7.07
CA ILE A 145 -9.82 -19.50 -6.40
C ILE A 145 -9.23 -19.67 -4.99
N ARG A 146 -9.64 -20.68 -4.21
CA ARG A 146 -9.09 -20.96 -2.89
C ARG A 146 -7.61 -21.31 -2.93
N GLU A 147 -7.22 -22.15 -3.89
CA GLU A 147 -5.80 -22.50 -4.10
C GLU A 147 -4.99 -21.28 -4.60
N VAL A 148 -5.59 -20.44 -5.44
CA VAL A 148 -4.96 -19.19 -5.87
C VAL A 148 -4.66 -18.31 -4.66
N TYR A 149 -5.60 -18.15 -3.74
CA TYR A 149 -5.43 -17.35 -2.54
C TYR A 149 -4.36 -17.91 -1.59
N GLU A 150 -4.35 -19.22 -1.38
CA GLU A 150 -3.31 -19.88 -0.56
C GLU A 150 -1.90 -19.73 -1.18
N LYS A 151 -1.78 -19.90 -2.49
CA LYS A 151 -0.52 -19.71 -3.22
C LYS A 151 -0.03 -18.27 -3.15
N ARG A 152 -0.97 -17.30 -3.24
CA ARG A 152 -0.64 -15.87 -3.15
C ARG A 152 -0.09 -15.49 -1.78
N VAL A 153 -0.65 -15.99 -0.68
CA VAL A 153 -0.11 -15.76 0.67
C VAL A 153 1.35 -16.23 0.75
N LYS A 154 1.65 -17.45 0.26
CA LYS A 154 3.01 -17.99 0.24
C LYS A 154 3.95 -17.20 -0.69
N LYS A 155 3.43 -16.73 -1.84
CA LYS A 155 4.20 -15.91 -2.78
C LYS A 155 4.61 -14.58 -2.14
N VAL A 156 3.69 -13.91 -1.46
CA VAL A 156 3.96 -12.64 -0.77
C VAL A 156 4.98 -12.83 0.36
N GLU A 157 4.87 -13.92 1.14
CA GLU A 157 5.88 -14.26 2.15
C GLU A 157 7.28 -14.37 1.51
N LYS A 158 7.39 -15.15 0.44
CA LYS A 158 8.64 -15.33 -0.31
C LYS A 158 9.20 -14.00 -0.80
N LEU A 159 8.37 -13.16 -1.45
CA LEU A 159 8.79 -11.86 -1.99
C LEU A 159 9.32 -10.94 -0.88
N LEU A 160 8.65 -10.87 0.27
CA LEU A 160 9.09 -10.06 1.40
C LEU A 160 10.39 -10.57 2.02
N MET A 161 10.58 -11.89 2.10
CA MET A 161 11.80 -12.51 2.65
C MET A 161 13.00 -12.33 1.72
N GLU A 162 12.80 -12.38 0.41
CA GLU A 162 13.85 -12.19 -0.59
C GLU A 162 14.21 -10.72 -0.82
N LEU A 163 13.35 -9.79 -0.41
CA LEU A 163 13.55 -8.36 -0.60
C LEU A 163 14.62 -7.83 0.37
N ASP A 164 15.79 -7.48 -0.18
CA ASP A 164 16.90 -6.86 0.56
C ASP A 164 16.88 -5.34 0.38
N SER A 165 16.37 -4.62 1.40
CA SER A 165 16.23 -3.16 1.39
C SER A 165 16.25 -2.60 2.82
N ASP A 166 16.58 -1.30 2.95
CA ASP A 166 16.60 -0.60 4.24
C ASP A 166 15.21 -0.44 4.85
N ILE A 167 14.21 -0.25 4.00
CA ILE A 167 12.79 -0.13 4.37
C ILE A 167 11.98 -1.09 3.49
N LYS A 168 11.08 -1.84 4.10
CA LYS A 168 10.17 -2.78 3.42
C LYS A 168 8.72 -2.37 3.62
N ILE A 169 7.99 -2.25 2.52
CA ILE A 169 6.54 -1.96 2.54
C ILE A 169 5.78 -3.12 1.89
N LEU A 170 4.73 -3.57 2.56
CA LEU A 170 3.73 -4.44 1.96
C LEU A 170 2.52 -3.60 1.55
N LEU A 171 2.27 -3.52 0.24
CA LEU A 171 1.13 -2.82 -0.35
C LEU A 171 0.09 -3.84 -0.82
N MET A 172 -1.10 -3.78 -0.25
CA MET A 172 -2.18 -4.73 -0.51
C MET A 172 -3.49 -4.01 -0.83
N HIS A 173 -4.41 -4.70 -1.52
CA HIS A 173 -5.79 -4.22 -1.62
C HIS A 173 -6.65 -4.82 -0.50
N TYR A 174 -6.78 -6.15 -0.44
CA TYR A 174 -7.52 -6.82 0.63
C TYR A 174 -6.82 -6.70 1.98
N SER A 175 -7.61 -6.70 3.07
CA SER A 175 -7.05 -6.54 4.41
C SER A 175 -6.17 -7.74 4.83
N PRO A 176 -4.96 -7.49 5.37
CA PRO A 176 -4.08 -8.55 5.90
C PRO A 176 -4.50 -9.06 7.28
N THR A 177 -5.45 -8.40 7.94
CA THR A 177 -5.87 -8.70 9.31
C THR A 177 -7.31 -8.28 9.57
N PHE A 178 -7.98 -8.97 10.46
CA PHE A 178 -9.31 -8.54 10.89
C PHE A 178 -9.29 -7.36 11.87
N LYS A 179 -8.12 -6.94 12.37
CA LYS A 179 -8.00 -5.80 13.27
C LYS A 179 -8.34 -4.45 12.61
N THR A 180 -8.24 -4.36 11.30
CA THR A 180 -8.66 -3.16 10.54
C THR A 180 -10.08 -3.26 9.99
N LEU A 181 -10.82 -4.34 10.28
CA LEU A 181 -12.19 -4.54 9.81
C LEU A 181 -13.26 -4.10 10.84
N PHE A 182 -12.86 -3.58 12.00
CA PHE A 182 -13.83 -3.05 12.96
C PHE A 182 -14.55 -1.84 12.39
N GLY A 183 -15.87 -1.97 12.25
CA GLY A 183 -16.77 -1.04 11.56
C GLY A 183 -17.48 -1.71 10.38
N GLU A 184 -16.88 -2.76 9.81
CA GLU A 184 -17.52 -3.61 8.82
C GLU A 184 -18.43 -4.67 9.45
N TYR A 185 -19.40 -5.18 8.71
CA TYR A 185 -20.26 -6.28 9.16
C TYR A 185 -19.41 -7.55 9.40
N ARG A 186 -19.46 -8.12 10.61
CA ARG A 186 -18.60 -9.23 10.99
C ARG A 186 -18.75 -10.49 10.13
N ASN A 187 -19.95 -10.73 9.61
CA ASN A 187 -20.24 -11.89 8.76
C ASN A 187 -19.53 -11.86 7.39
N ILE A 188 -19.09 -10.68 6.93
CA ILE A 188 -18.35 -10.53 5.67
C ILE A 188 -16.84 -10.36 5.87
N TRP A 189 -16.32 -10.32 7.09
CA TRP A 189 -14.88 -10.14 7.33
C TRP A 189 -13.99 -11.13 6.56
N PRO A 190 -14.34 -12.44 6.47
CA PRO A 190 -13.56 -13.37 5.65
C PRO A 190 -13.57 -13.06 4.14
N GLN A 191 -14.51 -12.24 3.68
CA GLN A 191 -14.63 -11.75 2.31
C GLN A 191 -14.02 -10.34 2.11
N LEU A 192 -13.38 -9.79 3.15
CA LEU A 192 -12.69 -8.50 3.11
C LEU A 192 -11.16 -8.63 3.30
N GLY A 193 -10.70 -9.79 3.79
CA GLY A 193 -9.28 -10.01 4.04
C GLY A 193 -8.93 -11.43 4.44
N HIS A 194 -7.64 -11.63 4.76
CA HIS A 194 -7.08 -12.95 5.07
C HIS A 194 -6.03 -12.87 6.19
N ARG A 195 -6.34 -13.45 7.37
CA ARG A 195 -5.43 -13.45 8.55
C ARG A 195 -4.15 -14.28 8.35
N GLY A 196 -4.07 -15.10 7.31
CA GLY A 196 -2.82 -15.75 6.94
C GLY A 196 -1.67 -14.79 6.75
N TYR A 197 -1.96 -13.54 6.33
CA TYR A 197 -0.95 -12.48 6.23
C TYR A 197 -0.43 -11.99 7.59
N GLU A 198 -1.16 -12.19 8.68
CA GLU A 198 -0.62 -11.86 10.02
C GLU A 198 0.66 -12.66 10.28
N LYS A 199 0.70 -13.96 9.92
CA LYS A 199 1.90 -14.78 10.04
C LYS A 199 3.03 -14.33 9.10
N VAL A 200 2.69 -13.92 7.87
CA VAL A 200 3.65 -13.35 6.91
C VAL A 200 4.30 -12.08 7.50
N ILE A 201 3.49 -11.18 8.04
CA ILE A 201 3.95 -9.92 8.67
C ILE A 201 4.83 -10.21 9.89
N GLU A 202 4.46 -11.20 10.72
CA GLU A 202 5.26 -11.61 11.89
C GLU A 202 6.65 -12.09 11.49
N ILE A 203 6.76 -12.88 10.43
CA ILE A 203 8.02 -13.48 9.97
C ILE A 203 8.86 -12.47 9.19
N ALA A 204 8.28 -11.84 8.17
CA ALA A 204 9.01 -10.98 7.22
C ALA A 204 9.29 -9.57 7.76
N ARG A 205 8.55 -9.13 8.80
CA ARG A 205 8.78 -7.84 9.50
C ARG A 205 8.86 -6.63 8.58
N PRO A 206 7.89 -6.38 7.67
CA PRO A 206 7.87 -5.14 6.92
C PRO A 206 7.81 -3.93 7.88
N ASP A 207 8.33 -2.78 7.47
CA ASP A 207 8.30 -1.55 8.27
C ASP A 207 6.92 -0.90 8.28
N LEU A 208 6.15 -1.11 7.20
CA LEU A 208 4.80 -0.61 7.04
C LEU A 208 3.97 -1.58 6.20
N VAL A 209 2.71 -1.74 6.56
CA VAL A 209 1.71 -2.43 5.75
C VAL A 209 0.60 -1.45 5.40
N ILE A 210 0.30 -1.35 4.11
CA ILE A 210 -0.77 -0.50 3.56
C ILE A 210 -1.79 -1.41 2.90
N HIS A 211 -3.06 -1.22 3.22
CA HIS A 211 -4.16 -1.89 2.53
C HIS A 211 -5.36 -0.97 2.35
N ALA A 212 -6.41 -1.49 1.69
CA ALA A 212 -7.64 -0.79 1.36
C ALA A 212 -8.88 -1.68 1.54
N HIS A 213 -9.87 -1.54 0.68
CA HIS A 213 -11.07 -2.38 0.53
C HIS A 213 -12.08 -2.29 1.69
N ALA A 214 -11.66 -2.10 2.93
CA ALA A 214 -12.54 -2.00 4.10
C ALA A 214 -13.00 -0.55 4.31
N HIS A 215 -14.07 -0.15 3.60
CA HIS A 215 -14.53 1.24 3.51
C HIS A 215 -15.10 1.79 4.83
N ASN A 216 -15.59 0.91 5.70
CA ASN A 216 -16.11 1.24 7.03
C ASN A 216 -15.24 0.70 8.15
N GLY A 217 -14.07 0.14 7.81
CA GLY A 217 -13.15 -0.44 8.76
C GLY A 217 -12.44 0.58 9.64
N SER A 218 -11.49 0.12 10.44
CA SER A 218 -10.61 0.98 11.22
C SER A 218 -9.47 1.52 10.36
N LYS A 219 -9.09 2.77 10.57
CA LYS A 219 -8.02 3.45 9.84
C LYS A 219 -6.65 2.82 10.06
N ARG A 220 -6.42 2.26 11.28
CA ARG A 220 -5.12 1.75 11.72
C ARG A 220 -5.25 0.54 12.62
N ALA A 221 -4.27 -0.33 12.55
CA ALA A 221 -4.00 -1.37 13.53
C ALA A 221 -2.49 -1.52 13.73
N VAL A 222 -2.09 -2.21 14.80
CA VAL A 222 -0.69 -2.56 15.05
C VAL A 222 -0.59 -4.06 15.26
N LEU A 223 0.35 -4.71 14.57
CA LEU A 223 0.74 -6.10 14.76
C LEU A 223 2.25 -6.16 14.99
N TRP A 224 2.67 -6.71 16.14
CA TRP A 224 4.12 -6.85 16.49
C TRP A 224 4.96 -5.58 16.29
N ASN A 225 4.42 -4.40 16.67
CA ASN A 225 5.01 -3.06 16.46
C ASN A 225 5.11 -2.62 14.99
N ILE A 226 4.41 -3.29 14.09
CA ILE A 226 4.28 -2.90 12.69
C ILE A 226 2.95 -2.20 12.51
N GLU A 227 2.98 -0.99 11.94
CA GLU A 227 1.77 -0.24 11.63
C GLU A 227 1.09 -0.81 10.38
N ILE A 228 -0.22 -0.98 10.47
CA ILE A 228 -1.08 -1.40 9.37
C ILE A 228 -2.07 -0.29 9.10
N LEU A 229 -2.02 0.27 7.90
CA LEU A 229 -2.86 1.39 7.47
C LEU A 229 -3.90 0.93 6.46
N ASN A 230 -5.16 1.15 6.77
CA ASN A 230 -6.24 1.08 5.80
C ASN A 230 -6.38 2.47 5.14
N VAL A 231 -5.96 2.60 3.88
CA VAL A 231 -5.91 3.88 3.16
C VAL A 231 -7.13 4.11 2.24
N SER A 232 -8.19 3.37 2.47
CA SER A 232 -9.46 3.50 1.75
C SER A 232 -9.96 4.95 1.75
N PHE A 233 -10.12 5.55 0.58
CA PHE A 233 -10.56 6.95 0.45
C PHE A 233 -11.93 7.23 1.05
N PRO A 234 -12.95 6.35 0.91
CA PRO A 234 -14.23 6.50 1.61
C PRO A 234 -14.11 6.68 3.13
N LEU A 235 -13.09 6.05 3.74
CA LEU A 235 -12.84 6.09 5.18
C LEU A 235 -12.14 7.38 5.63
N TRP A 236 -11.20 7.91 4.81
CA TRP A 236 -10.39 9.06 5.17
C TRP A 236 -10.88 10.38 4.60
N ARG A 237 -11.41 10.37 3.38
CA ARG A 237 -11.74 11.56 2.58
C ARG A 237 -10.55 12.51 2.38
N GLU A 238 -9.35 11.99 2.56
CA GLU A 238 -8.06 12.68 2.44
C GLU A 238 -7.00 11.70 1.92
N ILE A 239 -5.90 12.23 1.41
CA ILE A 239 -4.69 11.46 1.12
C ILE A 239 -4.00 11.16 2.44
N VAL A 240 -3.68 9.89 2.70
CA VAL A 240 -2.92 9.48 3.89
C VAL A 240 -1.45 9.74 3.64
N VAL A 241 -0.82 10.55 4.48
CA VAL A 241 0.61 10.87 4.38
C VAL A 241 1.33 10.34 5.62
N VAL A 242 2.39 9.58 5.41
CA VAL A 242 3.26 9.05 6.47
C VAL A 242 4.71 9.40 6.20
N LYS A 243 5.51 9.51 7.27
CA LYS A 243 6.96 9.67 7.19
C LYS A 243 7.61 8.40 7.70
N LEU A 244 8.41 7.76 6.85
CA LEU A 244 9.21 6.60 7.21
C LEU A 244 10.69 6.98 7.26
N SER A 245 11.37 6.58 8.31
CA SER A 245 12.82 6.65 8.40
C SER A 245 13.36 5.25 8.68
N LYS A 246 14.57 4.97 8.18
CA LYS A 246 15.30 3.75 8.54
C LYS A 246 15.37 3.68 10.08
N ARG A 247 14.99 2.56 10.66
CA ARG A 247 15.22 2.29 12.09
C ARG A 247 16.73 2.38 12.32
N ALA A 248 17.16 3.21 13.27
CA ALA A 248 18.56 3.22 13.69
C ALA A 248 18.84 1.85 14.33
N ASP A 249 19.71 1.07 13.72
CA ASP A 249 20.24 -0.15 14.33
C ASP A 249 21.04 0.27 15.57
N LEU A 250 20.48 0.05 16.75
CA LEU A 250 21.13 0.32 18.04
C LEU A 250 22.38 -0.57 18.25
N GLU A 251 22.53 -1.63 17.47
CA GLU A 251 23.69 -2.55 17.53
C GLU A 251 25.01 -1.96 17.03
N GLN A 252 25.00 -0.80 16.37
CA GLN A 252 26.23 -0.12 15.90
C GLN A 252 26.89 0.79 16.94
N TYR A 253 26.38 0.84 18.16
CA TYR A 253 26.86 1.76 19.21
C TYR A 253 27.42 1.07 20.47
N PHE A 254 27.69 -0.25 20.40
CA PHE A 254 28.33 -0.99 21.49
C PHE A 254 29.63 -1.63 21.06
#